data_d817630121fd8bea7be5e703e13a9b62
#
_entry.id   d817630121fd8bea7be5e703e13a9b62
#
_cell.length_a   1.000
_cell.length_b   1.000
_cell.length_c   1.000
_cell.angle_alpha   90.00
_cell.angle_beta   90.00
_cell.angle_gamma   90.00
#
_symmetry.space_group_name_H-M   'P 1'
#
loop_
_entity.id
_entity.type
_entity.pdbx_description
1 polymer ?
#
loop_
_entity_poly.entity_id
_entity_poly.type
_entity_poly.pdbx_seq_one_letter_code
_entity_poly.pdbx_strand_id
1 'polypeptide(L)'
;MRRREFLAATAAGSAGLLARLPLRGQEHAGHQAAGRIYASPAEAMASPKEELAYVVATYAGTKVEQPDFLASVDLDSSSRTYGQIVHRLPMPNVGDELHHFGWNACGSCHGEKQRRYLIVPGLVSSRIHIIDTADPKQPKIHKVIE
;
A
#
# COMPACT_ATOMS: atom_id res chain seq x y z
N MET A 1 -15.17 -6.58 -43.88
CA MET A 1 -16.37 -6.89 -43.10
C MET A 1 -16.34 -6.05 -41.83
N ARG A 2 -17.26 -5.10 -41.71
CA ARG A 2 -17.26 -4.08 -40.65
C ARG A 2 -18.04 -4.58 -39.42
N ARG A 3 -17.42 -4.59 -38.27
CA ARG A 3 -18.01 -4.92 -36.95
C ARG A 3 -18.82 -3.75 -36.41
N ARG A 4 -19.90 -3.36 -37.04
CA ARG A 4 -20.83 -2.35 -36.50
C ARG A 4 -22.19 -2.61 -37.12
N GLU A 5 -22.99 -3.46 -36.46
CA GLU A 5 -24.44 -3.55 -36.62
C GLU A 5 -24.95 -4.70 -35.72
N PHE A 6 -25.05 -4.41 -34.44
CA PHE A 6 -25.87 -5.21 -33.52
C PHE A 6 -26.27 -4.33 -32.35
N LEU A 7 -27.25 -3.47 -32.59
CA LEU A 7 -28.04 -2.85 -31.52
C LEU A 7 -29.15 -1.98 -32.15
N ALA A 8 -30.26 -2.62 -32.51
CA ALA A 8 -31.55 -1.93 -32.62
C ALA A 8 -32.68 -2.91 -32.38
N ALA A 9 -33.63 -2.49 -31.63
CA ALA A 9 -34.91 -3.07 -31.18
C ALA A 9 -34.75 -3.79 -29.82
N THR A 10 -35.46 -3.35 -28.74
CA THR A 10 -36.86 -3.04 -28.65
C THR A 10 -37.14 -2.13 -27.44
N ALA A 11 -37.81 -1.05 -27.66
CA ALA A 11 -38.48 -0.24 -26.64
C ALA A 11 -39.90 -0.79 -26.45
N ALA A 12 -40.25 -1.16 -25.22
CA ALA A 12 -41.66 -1.30 -24.80
C ALA A 12 -41.74 -0.95 -23.31
N GLY A 13 -42.55 0.01 -23.02
CA GLY A 13 -42.60 0.73 -21.76
C GLY A 13 -43.18 -0.04 -20.58
N SER A 14 -42.77 0.45 -19.43
CA SER A 14 -43.59 0.38 -18.18
C SER A 14 -43.23 1.62 -17.34
N ALA A 15 -44.22 2.47 -17.17
CA ALA A 15 -44.20 3.57 -16.23
C ALA A 15 -44.20 3.00 -14.82
N GLY A 16 -43.02 2.94 -14.18
CA GLY A 16 -42.85 2.56 -12.79
C GLY A 16 -42.52 3.80 -11.97
N LEU A 17 -43.37 4.03 -10.99
CA LEU A 17 -43.30 5.10 -10.00
C LEU A 17 -41.91 5.16 -9.34
N LEU A 18 -41.09 6.14 -9.70
CA LEU A 18 -39.80 6.38 -9.08
C LEU A 18 -40.03 7.06 -7.71
N ALA A 19 -40.11 6.24 -6.68
CA ALA A 19 -39.95 6.70 -5.31
C ALA A 19 -38.51 7.26 -5.20
N ARG A 20 -38.39 8.58 -5.05
CA ARG A 20 -37.14 9.25 -4.74
C ARG A 20 -36.70 8.83 -3.34
N LEU A 21 -35.83 7.84 -3.24
CA LEU A 21 -35.07 7.60 -2.04
C LEU A 21 -34.08 8.77 -1.87
N PRO A 22 -34.00 9.36 -0.66
CA PRO A 22 -33.00 10.39 -0.42
C PRO A 22 -31.61 9.75 -0.61
N LEU A 23 -30.83 10.30 -1.52
CA LEU A 23 -29.40 10.06 -1.58
C LEU A 23 -28.82 10.55 -0.24
N ARG A 24 -28.66 9.60 0.68
CA ARG A 24 -27.90 9.82 1.89
C ARG A 24 -26.48 10.08 1.43
N GLY A 25 -26.05 11.33 1.49
CA GLY A 25 -24.69 11.70 1.21
C GLY A 25 -23.77 10.80 2.02
N GLN A 26 -22.92 10.03 1.34
CA GLN A 26 -21.77 9.44 1.99
C GLN A 26 -20.92 10.62 2.45
N GLU A 27 -21.00 10.90 3.74
CA GLU A 27 -19.98 11.68 4.42
C GLU A 27 -18.67 10.95 4.14
N HIS A 28 -17.80 11.56 3.38
CA HIS A 28 -16.41 11.14 3.24
C HIS A 28 -15.80 11.24 4.63
N ALA A 29 -15.82 10.12 5.36
CA ALA A 29 -15.02 9.96 6.56
C ALA A 29 -13.56 10.08 6.13
N GLY A 30 -13.00 11.26 6.33
CA GLY A 30 -11.62 11.57 6.04
C GLY A 30 -10.69 10.64 6.82
N HIS A 31 -9.58 10.28 6.21
CA HIS A 31 -8.36 9.78 6.84
C HIS A 31 -8.38 8.39 7.52
N GLN A 32 -9.01 7.38 6.93
CA GLN A 32 -8.80 5.99 7.36
C GLN A 32 -8.19 5.08 6.28
N ALA A 33 -7.52 5.60 5.28
CA ALA A 33 -6.97 4.78 4.21
C ALA A 33 -5.59 4.16 4.55
N ALA A 34 -4.84 4.75 5.49
CA ALA A 34 -3.54 4.20 5.88
C ALA A 34 -3.71 2.87 6.64
N GLY A 35 -3.23 1.79 6.05
CA GLY A 35 -3.19 0.48 6.69
C GLY A 35 -4.33 -0.47 6.35
N ARG A 36 -5.30 -0.10 5.52
CA ARG A 36 -6.40 -0.99 5.15
C ARG A 36 -6.00 -1.97 4.04
N ILE A 37 -6.50 -3.21 4.12
CA ILE A 37 -6.48 -4.16 3.00
C ILE A 37 -7.83 -4.14 2.28
N TYR A 38 -7.83 -4.45 1.00
CA TYR A 38 -9.02 -4.41 0.15
C TYR A 38 -9.55 -5.81 -0.12
N ALA A 39 -10.86 -6.00 -0.04
CA ALA A 39 -11.51 -7.28 -0.28
C ALA A 39 -11.62 -7.63 -1.78
N SER A 40 -11.47 -6.64 -2.66
CA SER A 40 -11.57 -6.84 -4.10
C SER A 40 -10.74 -5.80 -4.87
N PRO A 41 -10.37 -6.07 -6.14
CA PRO A 41 -9.73 -5.09 -7.02
C PRO A 41 -10.58 -3.82 -7.20
N ALA A 42 -11.89 -3.94 -7.27
CA ALA A 42 -12.79 -2.79 -7.41
C ALA A 42 -12.73 -1.87 -6.18
N GLU A 43 -12.65 -2.44 -4.97
CA GLU A 43 -12.47 -1.67 -3.74
C GLU A 43 -11.11 -0.97 -3.70
N ALA A 44 -10.04 -1.65 -4.13
CA ALA A 44 -8.72 -1.04 -4.22
C ALA A 44 -8.68 0.13 -5.22
N MET A 45 -9.32 -0.01 -6.38
CA MET A 45 -9.41 1.05 -7.38
C MET A 45 -10.22 2.26 -6.93
N ALA A 46 -11.19 2.07 -6.03
CA ALA A 46 -12.00 3.14 -5.46
C ALA A 46 -11.34 3.84 -4.27
N SER A 47 -10.20 3.33 -3.77
CA SER A 47 -9.50 3.92 -2.63
C SER A 47 -8.75 5.20 -3.02
N PRO A 48 -8.45 6.09 -2.05
CA PRO A 48 -7.55 7.20 -2.28
C PRO A 48 -6.18 6.72 -2.78
N LYS A 49 -5.50 7.57 -3.54
CA LYS A 49 -4.12 7.28 -3.98
C LYS A 49 -3.19 7.16 -2.78
N GLU A 50 -2.26 6.24 -2.87
CA GLU A 50 -1.19 6.14 -1.88
C GLU A 50 -0.27 7.36 -2.00
N GLU A 51 0.09 7.93 -0.85
CA GLU A 51 0.96 9.11 -0.76
C GLU A 51 2.40 8.77 -0.40
N LEU A 52 2.67 7.51 -0.04
CA LEU A 52 3.99 7.01 0.33
C LEU A 52 4.25 5.64 -0.29
N ALA A 53 5.49 5.40 -0.69
CA ALA A 53 6.02 4.06 -0.96
C ALA A 53 7.14 3.73 0.02
N TYR A 54 7.21 2.46 0.42
CA TYR A 54 8.37 1.92 1.12
C TYR A 54 9.26 1.19 0.13
N VAL A 55 10.55 1.44 0.22
CA VAL A 55 11.56 0.82 -0.66
C VAL A 55 12.71 0.32 0.20
N VAL A 56 13.06 -0.95 0.10
CA VAL A 56 14.31 -1.45 0.70
C VAL A 56 15.48 -1.04 -0.17
N ALA A 57 16.55 -0.60 0.47
CA ALA A 57 17.80 -0.23 -0.17
C ALA A 57 18.93 -1.01 0.48
N THR A 58 19.71 -1.70 -0.34
CA THR A 58 20.81 -2.54 0.11
C THR A 58 22.14 -2.00 -0.40
N TYR A 59 23.18 -2.18 0.41
CA TYR A 59 24.56 -1.94 0.02
C TYR A 59 25.26 -3.22 -0.47
N ALA A 60 24.55 -4.34 -0.59
CA ALA A 60 25.09 -5.59 -1.12
C ALA A 60 25.72 -5.37 -2.51
N GLY A 61 26.90 -5.97 -2.71
CA GLY A 61 27.67 -5.80 -3.96
C GLY A 61 28.36 -4.44 -4.12
N THR A 62 28.26 -3.55 -3.14
CA THR A 62 29.00 -2.29 -3.09
C THR A 62 30.21 -2.40 -2.17
N LYS A 63 31.05 -1.36 -2.11
CA LYS A 63 32.15 -1.26 -1.13
C LYS A 63 31.76 -0.45 0.12
N VAL A 64 30.48 -0.18 0.28
CA VAL A 64 29.95 0.64 1.38
C VAL A 64 29.62 -0.29 2.55
N GLU A 65 30.31 -0.12 3.67
CA GLU A 65 30.07 -0.86 4.91
C GLU A 65 29.11 -0.07 5.82
N GLN A 66 27.86 -0.04 5.42
CA GLN A 66 26.76 0.57 6.18
C GLN A 66 25.56 -0.39 6.24
N PRO A 67 24.72 -0.24 7.27
CA PRO A 67 23.46 -0.98 7.32
C PRO A 67 22.56 -0.65 6.13
N ASP A 68 21.92 -1.65 5.58
CA ASP A 68 20.80 -1.49 4.66
C ASP A 68 19.69 -0.66 5.34
N PHE A 69 18.79 -0.09 4.55
CA PHE A 69 17.73 0.74 5.13
C PHE A 69 16.39 0.59 4.40
N LEU A 70 15.31 0.89 5.13
CA LEU A 70 13.99 1.12 4.54
C LEU A 70 13.85 2.62 4.25
N ALA A 71 13.54 2.96 3.01
CA ALA A 71 13.24 4.31 2.60
C ALA A 71 11.72 4.53 2.56
N SER A 72 11.25 5.69 3.05
CA SER A 72 9.92 6.21 2.72
C SER A 72 10.07 7.22 1.59
N VAL A 73 9.35 7.00 0.50
CA VAL A 73 9.38 7.85 -0.71
C VAL A 73 8.04 8.57 -0.82
N ASP A 74 8.08 9.87 -1.03
CA ASP A 74 6.90 10.70 -1.22
C ASP A 74 6.28 10.45 -2.60
N LEU A 75 5.02 10.05 -2.65
CA LEU A 75 4.24 9.83 -3.86
C LEU A 75 3.13 10.88 -4.08
N ASP A 76 2.99 11.86 -3.18
CA ASP A 76 2.05 12.96 -3.39
C ASP A 76 2.56 13.86 -4.52
N SER A 77 1.91 13.79 -5.67
CA SER A 77 2.28 14.57 -6.87
C SER A 77 2.15 16.10 -6.67
N SER A 78 1.48 16.55 -5.63
CA SER A 78 1.37 17.97 -5.26
C SER A 78 2.46 18.43 -4.29
N SER A 79 3.19 17.50 -3.70
CA SER A 79 4.27 17.78 -2.74
C SER A 79 5.53 18.29 -3.42
N ARG A 80 6.27 19.15 -2.71
CA ARG A 80 7.60 19.62 -3.15
C ARG A 80 8.66 18.50 -3.12
N THR A 81 8.40 17.45 -2.38
CA THR A 81 9.29 16.29 -2.21
C THR A 81 8.85 15.07 -3.02
N TYR A 82 7.92 15.27 -3.98
CA TYR A 82 7.47 14.18 -4.84
C TYR A 82 8.63 13.41 -5.47
N GLY A 83 8.61 12.09 -5.32
CA GLY A 83 9.65 11.18 -5.80
C GLY A 83 10.94 11.17 -4.98
N GLN A 84 11.01 11.91 -3.86
CA GLN A 84 12.19 11.95 -3.01
C GLN A 84 12.04 11.04 -1.79
N ILE A 85 13.19 10.60 -1.27
CA ILE A 85 13.24 9.90 0.02
C ILE A 85 13.03 10.94 1.13
N VAL A 86 11.93 10.82 1.86
CA VAL A 86 11.57 11.71 2.97
C VAL A 86 11.97 11.14 4.33
N HIS A 87 12.21 9.84 4.41
CA HIS A 87 12.72 9.20 5.62
C HIS A 87 13.58 7.98 5.28
N ARG A 88 14.61 7.74 6.09
CA ARG A 88 15.46 6.54 6.02
C ARG A 88 15.50 5.88 7.39
N LEU A 89 15.12 4.62 7.45
CA LEU A 89 15.24 3.79 8.64
C LEU A 89 16.38 2.79 8.43
N PRO A 90 17.59 3.04 8.96
CA PRO A 90 18.68 2.08 8.86
C PRO A 90 18.37 0.84 9.71
N MET A 91 18.80 -0.32 9.25
CA MET A 91 18.75 -1.56 10.02
C MET A 91 19.85 -1.55 11.10
N PRO A 92 19.72 -2.37 12.16
CA PRO A 92 20.71 -2.39 13.24
C PRO A 92 22.07 -2.98 12.85
N ASN A 93 22.09 -3.83 11.83
CA ASN A 93 23.28 -4.60 11.46
C ASN A 93 23.71 -4.32 10.02
N VAL A 94 25.00 -4.46 9.77
CA VAL A 94 25.60 -4.42 8.43
C VAL A 94 25.51 -5.81 7.79
N GLY A 95 25.29 -5.88 6.47
CA GLY A 95 25.36 -7.12 5.70
C GLY A 95 24.13 -8.00 5.79
N ASP A 96 22.97 -7.41 6.07
CA ASP A 96 21.71 -8.15 6.07
C ASP A 96 21.25 -8.52 4.65
N GLU A 97 21.54 -7.69 3.65
CA GLU A 97 20.99 -7.78 2.30
C GLU A 97 19.47 -7.85 2.33
N LEU A 98 18.84 -6.71 2.65
CA LEU A 98 17.38 -6.61 2.70
C LEU A 98 16.78 -7.01 1.35
N HIS A 99 15.72 -7.80 1.39
CA HIS A 99 15.12 -8.39 0.20
C HIS A 99 13.60 -8.16 0.17
N HIS A 100 12.86 -9.05 -0.50
CA HIS A 100 11.41 -8.91 -0.63
C HIS A 100 10.73 -8.72 0.73
N PHE A 101 9.79 -7.82 0.81
CA PHE A 101 9.06 -7.56 2.03
C PHE A 101 7.54 -7.48 1.76
N GLY A 102 6.77 -7.58 2.81
CA GLY A 102 5.31 -7.53 2.72
C GLY A 102 4.66 -7.11 4.02
N TRP A 103 3.36 -6.91 3.96
CA TRP A 103 2.55 -6.56 5.11
C TRP A 103 2.23 -7.78 5.98
N ASN A 104 2.01 -7.55 7.28
CA ASN A 104 1.53 -8.55 8.23
C ASN A 104 0.08 -9.00 7.98
N ALA A 105 -0.63 -8.43 7.02
CA ALA A 105 -2.04 -8.68 6.75
C ALA A 105 -2.29 -8.98 5.29
N CYS A 106 -3.29 -9.82 4.99
CA CYS A 106 -3.73 -10.15 3.64
C CYS A 106 -5.26 -10.19 3.53
N GLY A 107 -5.79 -10.00 2.31
CA GLY A 107 -7.23 -9.97 2.04
C GLY A 107 -7.97 -11.27 2.31
N SER A 108 -7.29 -12.42 2.23
CA SER A 108 -7.85 -13.76 2.45
C SER A 108 -7.69 -14.28 3.89
N CYS A 109 -6.96 -13.57 4.75
CA CYS A 109 -6.73 -13.99 6.12
C CYS A 109 -7.91 -13.67 7.03
N HIS A 110 -8.21 -14.57 7.97
CA HIS A 110 -9.26 -14.36 8.97
C HIS A 110 -8.81 -13.50 10.16
N GLY A 111 -7.52 -13.18 10.26
CA GLY A 111 -6.92 -12.43 11.35
C GLY A 111 -6.91 -10.93 11.15
N GLU A 112 -5.80 -10.32 11.55
CA GLU A 112 -5.57 -8.88 11.44
C GLU A 112 -5.66 -8.40 10.00
N LYS A 113 -6.51 -7.39 9.77
CA LYS A 113 -6.75 -6.79 8.45
C LYS A 113 -6.14 -5.41 8.29
N GLN A 114 -5.34 -4.98 9.24
CA GLN A 114 -4.62 -3.71 9.15
C GLN A 114 -3.17 -3.93 8.74
N ARG A 115 -2.72 -3.21 7.73
CA ARG A 115 -1.33 -3.13 7.31
C ARG A 115 -0.58 -2.22 8.28
N ARG A 116 -0.09 -2.77 9.38
CA ARG A 116 0.66 -2.03 10.39
C ARG A 116 2.14 -2.39 10.40
N TYR A 117 2.43 -3.66 10.21
CA TYR A 117 3.81 -4.13 10.28
C TYR A 117 4.30 -4.56 8.92
N LEU A 118 5.47 -4.07 8.53
CA LEU A 118 6.22 -4.62 7.40
C LEU A 118 7.14 -5.72 7.92
N ILE A 119 7.16 -6.84 7.23
CA ILE A 119 8.04 -7.97 7.49
C ILE A 119 9.14 -7.92 6.44
N VAL A 120 10.35 -7.55 6.85
CA VAL A 120 11.48 -7.27 5.96
C VAL A 120 12.61 -8.25 6.27
N PRO A 121 12.78 -9.32 5.47
CA PRO A 121 13.86 -10.29 5.67
C PRO A 121 15.19 -9.80 5.12
N GLY A 122 16.27 -10.23 5.75
CA GLY A 122 17.63 -10.18 5.25
C GLY A 122 18.01 -11.51 4.59
N LEU A 123 18.35 -11.47 3.31
CA LEU A 123 18.65 -12.67 2.52
C LEU A 123 19.90 -13.40 3.02
N VAL A 124 20.95 -12.66 3.32
CA VAL A 124 22.24 -13.22 3.74
C VAL A 124 22.26 -13.54 5.23
N SER A 125 21.72 -12.64 6.03
CA SER A 125 21.76 -12.79 7.49
C SER A 125 20.70 -13.77 8.04
N SER A 126 19.63 -14.05 7.28
CA SER A 126 18.43 -14.75 7.74
C SER A 126 17.63 -14.00 8.82
N ARG A 127 18.01 -12.79 9.18
CA ARG A 127 17.24 -11.96 10.12
C ARG A 127 15.91 -11.52 9.52
N ILE A 128 14.93 -11.35 10.37
CA ILE A 128 13.62 -10.80 9.99
C ILE A 128 13.38 -9.53 10.79
N HIS A 129 13.31 -8.41 10.10
CA HIS A 129 13.01 -7.12 10.70
C HIS A 129 11.50 -6.86 10.63
N ILE A 130 10.89 -6.62 11.78
CA ILE A 130 9.49 -6.24 11.91
C ILE A 130 9.46 -4.73 12.11
N ILE A 131 8.89 -4.02 11.15
CA ILE A 131 8.84 -2.55 11.12
C ILE A 131 7.42 -2.09 11.44
N ASP A 132 7.26 -1.27 12.48
CA ASP A 132 5.99 -0.61 12.81
C ASP A 132 5.83 0.65 11.95
N THR A 133 4.73 0.71 11.21
CA THR A 133 4.36 1.84 10.35
C THR A 133 3.14 2.59 10.88
N ALA A 134 2.90 2.58 12.20
CA ALA A 134 1.82 3.35 12.82
C ALA A 134 1.91 4.85 12.47
N ASP A 135 3.14 5.39 12.36
CA ASP A 135 3.42 6.64 11.65
C ASP A 135 4.03 6.30 10.29
N PRO A 136 3.28 6.43 9.19
CA PRO A 136 3.77 6.04 7.87
C PRO A 136 4.98 6.86 7.39
N LYS A 137 5.11 8.10 7.85
CA LYS A 137 6.25 8.98 7.49
C LYS A 137 7.49 8.71 8.33
N GLN A 138 7.35 8.06 9.49
CA GLN A 138 8.44 7.74 10.41
C GLN A 138 8.35 6.30 10.92
N PRO A 139 8.47 5.30 10.04
CA PRO A 139 8.48 3.89 10.44
C PRO A 139 9.62 3.61 11.43
N LYS A 140 9.42 2.64 12.32
CA LYS A 140 10.38 2.28 13.37
C LYS A 140 10.56 0.77 13.43
N ILE A 141 11.76 0.32 13.79
CA ILE A 141 11.99 -1.09 14.09
C ILE A 141 11.19 -1.45 15.34
N HIS A 142 10.27 -2.40 15.19
CA HIS A 142 9.52 -2.98 16.29
C HIS A 142 10.28 -4.15 16.92
N LYS A 143 10.82 -5.04 16.09
CA LYS A 143 11.54 -6.23 16.53
C LYS A 143 12.47 -6.74 15.42
N VAL A 144 13.59 -7.34 15.83
CA VAL A 144 14.42 -8.18 14.96
C VAL A 144 14.35 -9.60 15.49
N ILE A 145 14.16 -10.56 14.61
CA ILE A 145 14.24 -11.99 14.87
C ILE A 145 15.55 -12.47 14.27
N GLU A 146 16.41 -13.04 15.12
CA GLU A 146 17.71 -13.61 14.73
C GLU A 146 17.52 -15.02 14.15
#